data_6d44c0d969297eb5ae05a519650f1a58
#
_entry.id   6d44c0d969297eb5ae05a519650f1a58
#
_cell.length_a   1.000
_cell.length_b   1.000
_cell.length_c   1.000
_cell.angle_alpha   90.00
_cell.angle_beta   90.00
_cell.angle_gamma   90.00
#
_symmetry.space_group_name_H-M   'P 1'
#
loop_
_entity.id
_entity.type
_entity.pdbx_description
1 polymer ?
#
loop_
_entity_poly.entity_id
_entity_poly.type
_entity_poly.pdbx_seq_one_letter_code
_entity_poly.pdbx_strand_id
1 'polypeptide(L)'
;MPLENEYLDLWAISILANPLTKAPCSIDNFKIENGIIDARVYLKNTYGYSDWKVGQDAFEVMAVSGAGYKNGVQAYKKEIAYDQPIYDHFDITGDILDVGGLTGTLREFLNKDSRYISIDPFIEAIFKTPLEKIEAYKCLKEKFNFVGAVAEFIPFKSESFDWVHMRSMLDHVQVPDLALKEAYRVLKNDGALLVGMYVEGGKSGKKPLVRLAKDITKEVLSLVGLKKYKDFHTWHPTYHNLLKLITDNGFKASESFWQPHWKNQVVYVLAHKA
;
A
#
# COMPACT_ATOMS: atom_id res chain seq x y z
N MET A 1 -1.48 30.93 13.27
CA MET A 1 -2.51 29.96 13.67
C MET A 1 -1.89 28.60 13.46
N PRO A 2 -2.01 27.64 14.36
CA PRO A 2 -1.64 26.27 14.03
C PRO A 2 -2.51 25.84 12.84
N LEU A 3 -1.90 25.25 11.82
CA LEU A 3 -2.62 24.67 10.70
C LEU A 3 -3.55 23.58 11.27
N GLU A 4 -4.86 23.78 11.17
CA GLU A 4 -5.82 22.79 11.63
C GLU A 4 -5.66 21.54 10.78
N ASN A 5 -5.70 20.38 11.45
CA ASN A 5 -5.77 19.10 10.75
C ASN A 5 -7.10 18.98 10.01
N GLU A 6 -7.05 18.79 8.71
CA GLU A 6 -8.24 18.67 7.85
C GLU A 6 -8.58 17.22 7.48
N TYR A 7 -7.67 16.28 7.78
CA TYR A 7 -7.71 14.91 7.26
C TYR A 7 -7.90 13.83 8.32
N LEU A 8 -8.15 14.17 9.59
CA LEU A 8 -8.50 13.18 10.60
C LEU A 8 -9.74 13.57 11.37
N ASP A 9 -10.65 12.62 11.52
CA ASP A 9 -11.78 12.71 12.43
C ASP A 9 -11.39 12.35 13.89
N LEU A 10 -12.32 12.47 14.80
CA LEU A 10 -12.08 12.20 16.23
C LEU A 10 -11.68 10.73 16.50
N TRP A 11 -12.20 9.78 15.73
CA TRP A 11 -11.81 8.37 15.87
C TRP A 11 -10.35 8.19 15.48
N ALA A 12 -9.94 8.66 14.31
CA ALA A 12 -8.56 8.55 13.83
C ALA A 12 -7.57 9.24 14.78
N ILE A 13 -7.92 10.41 15.34
CA ILE A 13 -7.12 11.11 16.34
C ILE A 13 -6.99 10.27 17.62
N SER A 14 -8.06 9.61 18.06
CA SER A 14 -8.08 8.84 19.30
C SER A 14 -7.15 7.62 19.30
N ILE A 15 -6.81 7.10 18.12
CA ILE A 15 -5.93 5.93 17.93
C ILE A 15 -4.48 6.29 17.60
N LEU A 16 -4.10 7.58 17.53
CA LEU A 16 -2.74 8.00 17.23
C LEU A 16 -1.74 7.49 18.28
N ALA A 17 -0.57 7.10 17.79
CA ALA A 17 0.58 6.71 18.59
C ALA A 17 1.89 7.23 17.95
N ASN A 18 2.89 7.45 18.77
CA ASN A 18 4.22 7.81 18.28
C ASN A 18 4.78 6.68 17.40
N PRO A 19 5.23 6.94 16.17
CA PRO A 19 5.68 5.91 15.23
C PRO A 19 6.91 5.13 15.69
N LEU A 20 7.72 5.67 16.60
CA LEU A 20 8.91 5.01 17.15
C LEU A 20 8.66 4.32 18.48
N THR A 21 8.08 5.02 19.45
CA THR A 21 7.90 4.51 20.81
C THR A 21 6.60 3.71 21.00
N LYS A 22 5.65 3.84 20.05
CA LYS A 22 4.31 3.24 20.08
C LYS A 22 3.42 3.74 21.24
N ALA A 23 3.91 4.69 22.01
CA ALA A 23 3.12 5.32 23.06
C ALA A 23 1.97 6.15 22.46
N PRO A 24 0.78 6.14 23.11
CA PRO A 24 -0.31 7.03 22.71
C PRO A 24 0.15 8.48 22.67
N CYS A 25 -0.27 9.23 21.69
CA CYS A 25 0.10 10.65 21.54
C CYS A 25 -1.07 11.47 20.97
N SER A 26 -0.94 12.81 21.08
CA SER A 26 -1.91 13.73 20.50
C SER A 26 -1.43 14.21 19.11
N ILE A 27 -2.32 14.89 18.40
CA ILE A 27 -2.03 15.50 17.09
C ILE A 27 -0.88 16.52 17.19
N ASP A 28 -0.74 17.22 18.32
CA ASP A 28 0.30 18.23 18.53
C ASP A 28 1.73 17.65 18.57
N ASN A 29 1.86 16.33 18.66
CA ASN A 29 3.15 15.65 18.62
C ASN A 29 3.67 15.45 17.18
N PHE A 30 2.89 15.81 16.17
CA PHE A 30 3.24 15.65 14.77
C PHE A 30 3.40 17.01 14.07
N LYS A 31 4.27 17.02 13.06
CA LYS A 31 4.27 18.08 12.07
C LYS A 31 3.00 17.97 11.22
N ILE A 32 2.38 19.11 10.90
CA ILE A 32 1.28 19.18 9.95
C ILE A 32 1.80 19.83 8.66
N GLU A 33 1.62 19.14 7.55
CA GLU A 33 2.00 19.60 6.22
C GLU A 33 0.75 19.60 5.32
N ASN A 34 0.36 20.80 4.84
CA ASN A 34 -0.86 20.99 4.04
C ASN A 34 -2.13 20.40 4.67
N GLY A 35 -2.30 20.54 5.99
CA GLY A 35 -3.44 19.99 6.74
C GLY A 35 -3.33 18.48 7.05
N ILE A 36 -2.25 17.82 6.65
CA ILE A 36 -2.00 16.39 6.85
C ILE A 36 -0.95 16.19 7.94
N ILE A 37 -1.16 15.23 8.83
CA ILE A 37 -0.14 14.78 9.78
C ILE A 37 1.02 14.12 9.03
N ASP A 38 2.24 14.62 9.25
CA ASP A 38 3.48 14.01 8.78
C ASP A 38 4.12 13.18 9.91
N ALA A 39 3.91 11.88 9.85
CA ALA A 39 4.48 10.88 10.76
C ALA A 39 5.57 10.03 10.10
N ARG A 40 6.13 10.47 8.97
CA ARG A 40 7.14 9.72 8.21
C ARG A 40 8.44 9.57 9.00
N VAL A 41 8.86 8.32 9.18
CA VAL A 41 10.14 7.94 9.78
C VAL A 41 10.86 6.98 8.84
N TYR A 42 12.11 7.30 8.48
CA TYR A 42 12.89 6.50 7.53
C TYR A 42 14.11 5.86 8.20
N LEU A 43 14.43 4.63 7.79
CA LEU A 43 15.60 3.88 8.26
C LEU A 43 16.88 4.33 7.52
N LYS A 44 17.29 5.59 7.74
CA LYS A 44 18.38 6.26 6.99
C LYS A 44 19.75 5.58 7.11
N ASN A 45 20.01 4.85 8.20
CA ASN A 45 21.29 4.26 8.51
C ASN A 45 21.36 2.77 8.13
N THR A 46 20.40 2.25 7.34
CA THR A 46 20.40 0.85 6.90
C THR A 46 21.09 0.70 5.55
N TYR A 47 21.64 -0.50 5.32
CA TYR A 47 22.21 -0.87 4.02
C TYR A 47 21.13 -0.75 2.92
N GLY A 48 21.49 -0.18 1.78
CA GLY A 48 20.57 -0.01 0.65
C GLY A 48 19.59 1.17 0.76
N TYR A 49 19.62 1.97 1.85
CA TYR A 49 18.73 3.12 1.99
C TYR A 49 18.81 4.10 0.82
N SER A 50 20.02 4.42 0.33
CA SER A 50 20.20 5.37 -0.77
C SER A 50 19.53 4.89 -2.07
N ASP A 51 19.66 3.62 -2.40
CA ASP A 51 19.07 3.03 -3.61
C ASP A 51 17.54 2.95 -3.50
N TRP A 52 17.05 2.52 -2.34
CA TRP A 52 15.63 2.53 -2.03
C TRP A 52 15.05 3.95 -2.12
N LYS A 53 15.71 4.95 -1.54
CA LYS A 53 15.25 6.35 -1.57
C LYS A 53 15.15 6.90 -2.99
N VAL A 54 16.11 6.57 -3.86
CA VAL A 54 16.05 6.92 -5.30
C VAL A 54 14.81 6.31 -5.94
N GLY A 55 14.45 5.07 -5.59
CA GLY A 55 13.23 4.43 -6.06
C GLY A 55 11.96 5.14 -5.55
N GLN A 56 11.91 5.47 -4.26
CA GLN A 56 10.80 6.20 -3.66
C GLN A 56 10.61 7.57 -4.32
N ASP A 57 11.70 8.32 -4.52
CA ASP A 57 11.64 9.63 -5.18
C ASP A 57 11.10 9.53 -6.61
N ALA A 58 11.46 8.47 -7.34
CA ALA A 58 10.93 8.22 -8.68
C ALA A 58 9.43 7.89 -8.66
N PHE A 59 8.96 7.09 -7.71
CA PHE A 59 7.53 6.79 -7.54
C PHE A 59 6.73 8.02 -7.11
N GLU A 60 7.27 8.83 -6.19
CA GLU A 60 6.64 10.07 -5.78
C GLU A 60 6.49 11.04 -6.97
N VAL A 61 7.55 11.23 -7.76
CA VAL A 61 7.48 12.04 -8.99
C VAL A 61 6.43 11.49 -9.97
N MET A 62 6.33 10.18 -10.14
CA MET A 62 5.29 9.56 -10.97
C MET A 62 3.88 9.82 -10.42
N ALA A 63 3.69 9.68 -9.11
CA ALA A 63 2.40 9.91 -8.46
C ALA A 63 1.98 11.38 -8.56
N VAL A 64 2.90 12.31 -8.28
CA VAL A 64 2.66 13.76 -8.35
C VAL A 64 2.45 14.26 -9.78
N SER A 65 3.22 13.75 -10.75
CA SER A 65 3.09 14.14 -12.16
C SER A 65 1.90 13.52 -12.88
N GLY A 66 1.25 12.54 -12.26
CA GLY A 66 0.18 11.79 -12.90
C GLY A 66 0.64 10.82 -14.00
N ALA A 67 1.94 10.56 -14.14
CA ALA A 67 2.49 9.70 -15.18
C ALA A 67 2.02 8.24 -15.07
N GLY A 68 1.57 7.80 -13.88
CA GLY A 68 0.95 6.51 -13.65
C GLY A 68 -0.57 6.49 -13.85
N TYR A 69 -1.20 7.64 -14.10
CA TYR A 69 -2.64 7.72 -14.21
C TYR A 69 -3.14 7.31 -15.61
N LYS A 70 -4.30 6.70 -15.62
CA LYS A 70 -4.96 6.27 -16.84
C LYS A 70 -5.68 7.45 -17.50
N ASN A 71 -5.74 7.45 -18.82
CA ASN A 71 -6.46 8.48 -19.55
C ASN A 71 -7.96 8.18 -19.61
N GLY A 72 -8.74 9.15 -19.12
CA GLY A 72 -10.19 9.18 -19.23
C GLY A 72 -10.95 8.33 -18.20
N VAL A 73 -12.16 8.76 -17.91
CA VAL A 73 -13.10 8.16 -16.94
C VAL A 73 -13.35 6.67 -17.18
N GLN A 74 -13.47 6.26 -18.45
CA GLN A 74 -13.76 4.86 -18.78
C GLN A 74 -12.60 3.89 -18.43
N ALA A 75 -11.36 4.38 -18.44
CA ALA A 75 -10.22 3.56 -18.03
C ALA A 75 -10.27 3.27 -16.52
N TYR A 76 -10.65 4.26 -15.72
CA TYR A 76 -10.86 4.09 -14.27
C TYR A 76 -12.08 3.22 -13.94
N LYS A 77 -13.19 3.38 -14.66
CA LYS A 77 -14.36 2.50 -14.49
C LYS A 77 -14.04 1.04 -14.79
N LYS A 78 -13.18 0.77 -15.77
CA LYS A 78 -12.68 -0.60 -16.00
C LYS A 78 -11.81 -1.11 -14.85
N GLU A 79 -11.00 -0.25 -14.24
CA GLU A 79 -10.21 -0.61 -13.06
C GLU A 79 -11.11 -1.01 -11.90
N ILE A 80 -12.14 -0.19 -11.59
CA ILE A 80 -13.15 -0.53 -10.59
C ILE A 80 -13.78 -1.90 -10.89
N ALA A 81 -14.21 -2.14 -12.14
CA ALA A 81 -14.80 -3.41 -12.53
C ALA A 81 -13.84 -4.60 -12.40
N TYR A 82 -12.53 -4.40 -12.56
CA TYR A 82 -11.53 -5.45 -12.37
C TYR A 82 -11.23 -5.73 -10.89
N ASP A 83 -11.37 -4.73 -10.04
CA ASP A 83 -11.11 -4.84 -8.62
C ASP A 83 -12.35 -5.30 -7.83
N GLN A 84 -13.56 -5.01 -8.32
CA GLN A 84 -14.82 -5.37 -7.65
C GLN A 84 -14.88 -6.84 -7.19
N PRO A 85 -14.53 -7.85 -8.01
CA PRO A 85 -14.57 -9.25 -7.58
C PRO A 85 -13.66 -9.59 -6.40
N ILE A 86 -12.60 -8.81 -6.16
CA ILE A 86 -11.70 -9.01 -5.03
C ILE A 86 -12.42 -8.62 -3.74
N TYR A 87 -13.04 -7.45 -3.74
CA TYR A 87 -13.66 -6.88 -2.55
C TYR A 87 -15.05 -7.46 -2.27
N ASP A 88 -15.75 -7.95 -3.31
CA ASP A 88 -16.94 -8.78 -3.14
C ASP A 88 -16.60 -10.13 -2.47
N HIS A 89 -15.40 -10.65 -2.72
CA HIS A 89 -14.94 -11.92 -2.17
C HIS A 89 -14.54 -11.81 -0.70
N PHE A 90 -13.85 -10.73 -0.30
CA PHE A 90 -13.30 -10.60 1.06
C PHE A 90 -14.21 -9.86 2.04
N ASP A 91 -15.22 -9.11 1.57
CA ASP A 91 -16.19 -8.36 2.38
C ASP A 91 -15.56 -7.58 3.56
N ILE A 92 -14.67 -6.64 3.21
CA ILE A 92 -13.89 -5.86 4.18
C ILE A 92 -14.81 -4.89 4.95
N THR A 93 -14.87 -4.99 6.27
CA THR A 93 -15.77 -4.21 7.14
C THR A 93 -15.09 -3.78 8.44
N GLY A 94 -15.70 -2.86 9.20
CA GLY A 94 -15.20 -2.41 10.51
C GLY A 94 -14.14 -1.31 10.42
N ASP A 95 -13.10 -1.39 11.24
CA ASP A 95 -11.99 -0.42 11.31
C ASP A 95 -10.86 -0.83 10.37
N ILE A 96 -10.62 -0.05 9.32
CA ILE A 96 -9.77 -0.43 8.20
C ILE A 96 -8.57 0.51 8.09
N LEU A 97 -7.36 -0.07 8.11
CA LEU A 97 -6.12 0.60 7.76
C LEU A 97 -5.69 0.18 6.35
N ASP A 98 -5.58 1.14 5.44
CA ASP A 98 -5.05 0.95 4.08
C ASP A 98 -3.62 1.47 3.99
N VAL A 99 -2.66 0.56 3.97
CA VAL A 99 -1.22 0.87 3.93
C VAL A 99 -0.76 0.97 2.48
N GLY A 100 -0.24 2.15 2.11
CA GLY A 100 0.05 2.47 0.71
C GLY A 100 -1.23 2.78 -0.09
N GLY A 101 -2.31 3.19 0.59
CA GLY A 101 -3.61 3.42 -0.01
C GLY A 101 -3.74 4.72 -0.80
N LEU A 102 -2.73 5.60 -0.72
CA LEU A 102 -2.66 6.89 -1.41
C LEU A 102 -4.00 7.64 -1.37
N THR A 103 -4.70 7.77 -2.49
CA THR A 103 -5.96 8.52 -2.63
C THR A 103 -7.19 7.82 -2.01
N GLY A 104 -7.02 6.65 -1.40
CA GLY A 104 -8.10 5.94 -0.69
C GLY A 104 -9.16 5.34 -1.60
N THR A 105 -8.77 4.83 -2.78
CA THR A 105 -9.71 4.20 -3.74
C THR A 105 -10.34 2.90 -3.24
N LEU A 106 -9.75 2.25 -2.23
CA LEU A 106 -10.38 1.10 -1.57
C LEU A 106 -11.78 1.41 -1.06
N ARG A 107 -12.04 2.65 -0.63
CA ARG A 107 -13.35 3.10 -0.13
C ARG A 107 -14.51 2.95 -1.13
N GLU A 108 -14.21 2.85 -2.44
CA GLU A 108 -15.25 2.60 -3.46
C GLU A 108 -15.97 1.26 -3.26
N PHE A 109 -15.31 0.32 -2.57
CA PHE A 109 -15.77 -1.05 -2.36
C PHE A 109 -16.22 -1.34 -0.92
N LEU A 110 -15.99 -0.39 0.00
CA LEU A 110 -16.29 -0.58 1.41
C LEU A 110 -17.77 -0.29 1.74
N ASN A 111 -18.25 -0.95 2.79
CA ASN A 111 -19.52 -0.64 3.39
C ASN A 111 -19.48 0.77 4.03
N LYS A 112 -20.60 1.51 3.98
CA LYS A 112 -20.71 2.86 4.54
C LYS A 112 -20.49 2.95 6.04
N ASP A 113 -20.74 1.86 6.76
CA ASP A 113 -20.53 1.79 8.21
C ASP A 113 -19.06 1.51 8.60
N SER A 114 -18.19 1.26 7.63
CA SER A 114 -16.76 1.06 7.87
C SER A 114 -16.03 2.38 8.15
N ARG A 115 -15.15 2.37 9.14
CA ARG A 115 -14.21 3.47 9.39
C ARG A 115 -12.92 3.19 8.66
N TYR A 116 -12.45 4.17 7.92
CA TYR A 116 -11.31 4.02 7.02
C TYR A 116 -10.25 5.06 7.30
N ILE A 117 -8.98 4.62 7.31
CA ILE A 117 -7.82 5.49 7.30
C ILE A 117 -6.76 4.95 6.35
N SER A 118 -6.13 5.83 5.58
CA SER A 118 -4.99 5.50 4.73
C SER A 118 -3.70 6.07 5.29
N ILE A 119 -2.60 5.34 5.10
CA ILE A 119 -1.25 5.88 5.26
C ILE A 119 -0.46 5.71 3.96
N ASP A 120 0.30 6.75 3.61
CA ASP A 120 1.18 6.75 2.44
C ASP A 120 2.29 7.79 2.64
N PRO A 121 3.54 7.56 2.19
CA PRO A 121 4.59 8.58 2.29
C PRO A 121 4.42 9.74 1.30
N PHE A 122 3.59 9.60 0.25
CA PHE A 122 3.47 10.57 -0.85
C PHE A 122 2.35 11.59 -0.59
N ILE A 123 2.53 12.45 0.42
CA ILE A 123 1.54 13.46 0.83
C ILE A 123 1.11 14.36 -0.35
N GLU A 124 2.06 14.82 -1.16
CA GLU A 124 1.80 15.72 -2.28
C GLU A 124 0.92 15.08 -3.38
N ALA A 125 1.01 13.77 -3.55
CA ALA A 125 0.28 13.07 -4.60
C ALA A 125 -1.25 13.10 -4.39
N ILE A 126 -1.72 13.25 -3.15
CA ILE A 126 -3.15 13.36 -2.82
C ILE A 126 -3.79 14.57 -3.50
N PHE A 127 -3.08 15.70 -3.53
CA PHE A 127 -3.55 16.94 -4.14
C PHE A 127 -3.49 16.95 -5.67
N LYS A 128 -2.91 15.91 -6.27
CA LYS A 128 -2.69 15.79 -7.73
C LYS A 128 -3.59 14.75 -8.39
N THR A 129 -4.62 14.29 -7.69
CA THR A 129 -5.58 13.32 -8.24
C THR A 129 -6.30 13.90 -9.47
N PRO A 130 -6.25 13.24 -10.64
CA PRO A 130 -6.90 13.75 -11.86
C PRO A 130 -8.42 13.81 -11.72
N LEU A 131 -9.03 14.80 -12.35
CA LEU A 131 -10.49 14.98 -12.35
C LEU A 131 -11.22 13.74 -12.87
N GLU A 132 -10.70 13.08 -13.91
CA GLU A 132 -11.27 11.86 -14.49
C GLU A 132 -11.29 10.70 -13.49
N LYS A 133 -10.29 10.63 -12.60
CA LYS A 133 -10.26 9.64 -11.52
C LYS A 133 -11.30 9.97 -10.45
N ILE A 134 -11.40 11.25 -10.06
CA ILE A 134 -12.41 11.72 -9.10
C ILE A 134 -13.83 11.51 -9.65
N GLU A 135 -14.03 11.68 -10.96
CA GLU A 135 -15.32 11.42 -11.60
C GLU A 135 -15.68 9.92 -11.59
N ALA A 136 -14.70 9.05 -11.83
CA ALA A 136 -14.90 7.61 -11.89
C ALA A 136 -15.14 6.97 -10.52
N TYR A 137 -14.32 7.32 -9.52
CA TYR A 137 -14.41 6.83 -8.15
C TYR A 137 -15.25 7.79 -7.31
N LYS A 138 -16.46 7.39 -6.94
CA LYS A 138 -17.38 8.25 -6.18
C LYS A 138 -16.83 8.62 -4.81
N CYS A 139 -16.12 7.69 -4.17
CA CYS A 139 -15.50 7.87 -2.87
C CYS A 139 -14.47 9.03 -2.83
N LEU A 140 -13.86 9.40 -3.96
CA LEU A 140 -12.87 10.49 -4.01
C LEU A 140 -13.48 11.89 -3.91
N LYS A 141 -14.79 12.00 -3.94
CA LYS A 141 -15.51 13.27 -3.68
C LYS A 141 -15.67 13.59 -2.20
N GLU A 142 -15.38 12.61 -1.35
CA GLU A 142 -15.53 12.70 0.10
C GLU A 142 -14.16 12.76 0.77
N LYS A 143 -14.06 13.56 1.83
CA LYS A 143 -12.88 13.58 2.70
C LYS A 143 -12.69 12.19 3.33
N PHE A 144 -11.45 11.86 3.65
CA PHE A 144 -11.11 10.61 4.32
C PHE A 144 -9.92 10.80 5.27
N ASN A 145 -9.79 9.92 6.24
CA ASN A 145 -8.68 9.95 7.17
C ASN A 145 -7.39 9.56 6.45
N PHE A 146 -6.37 10.43 6.52
CA PHE A 146 -5.07 10.21 5.91
C PHE A 146 -3.93 10.70 6.80
N VAL A 147 -2.84 9.92 6.86
CA VAL A 147 -1.60 10.29 7.54
C VAL A 147 -0.41 10.02 6.62
N GLY A 148 0.49 10.99 6.49
CA GLY A 148 1.78 10.80 5.84
C GLY A 148 2.66 9.88 6.69
N ALA A 149 2.79 8.60 6.32
CA ALA A 149 3.58 7.62 7.07
C ALA A 149 4.14 6.53 6.16
N VAL A 150 5.10 5.76 6.68
CA VAL A 150 5.64 4.56 6.03
C VAL A 150 5.18 3.31 6.77
N ALA A 151 5.09 2.19 6.07
CA ALA A 151 4.58 0.93 6.59
C ALA A 151 5.39 0.36 7.75
N GLU A 152 6.69 0.64 7.79
CA GLU A 152 7.61 0.19 8.84
C GLU A 152 7.42 0.90 10.18
N PHE A 153 6.69 2.03 10.19
CA PHE A 153 6.48 2.85 11.39
C PHE A 153 5.05 3.39 11.43
N ILE A 154 4.08 2.50 11.54
CA ILE A 154 2.65 2.84 11.56
C ILE A 154 2.32 3.67 12.82
N PRO A 155 1.75 4.90 12.68
CA PRO A 155 1.56 5.84 13.78
C PRO A 155 0.22 5.63 14.52
N PHE A 156 -0.16 4.38 14.75
CA PHE A 156 -1.39 4.02 15.46
C PHE A 156 -1.12 3.05 16.62
N LYS A 157 -2.02 3.05 17.60
CA LYS A 157 -2.00 2.15 18.75
C LYS A 157 -2.09 0.69 18.31
N SER A 158 -1.59 -0.22 19.13
CA SER A 158 -1.80 -1.66 18.94
C SER A 158 -3.30 -1.98 18.99
N GLU A 159 -3.70 -3.05 18.28
CA GLU A 159 -5.07 -3.60 18.31
C GLU A 159 -6.17 -2.58 17.98
N SER A 160 -5.91 -1.70 17.00
CA SER A 160 -6.84 -0.64 16.62
C SER A 160 -7.71 -0.98 15.41
N PHE A 161 -7.32 -1.98 14.59
CA PHE A 161 -7.96 -2.24 13.32
C PHE A 161 -8.52 -3.67 13.20
N ASP A 162 -9.68 -3.80 12.57
CA ASP A 162 -10.25 -5.07 12.16
C ASP A 162 -9.57 -5.60 10.90
N TRP A 163 -9.15 -4.68 10.00
CA TRP A 163 -8.45 -5.00 8.76
C TRP A 163 -7.23 -4.14 8.55
N VAL A 164 -6.14 -4.77 8.10
CA VAL A 164 -5.01 -4.09 7.46
C VAL A 164 -4.96 -4.55 6.01
N HIS A 165 -5.07 -3.59 5.10
CA HIS A 165 -4.99 -3.82 3.66
C HIS A 165 -3.65 -3.30 3.14
N MET A 166 -2.93 -4.13 2.36
CA MET A 166 -1.64 -3.82 1.74
C MET A 166 -1.67 -4.24 0.27
N ARG A 167 -1.89 -3.29 -0.63
CA ARG A 167 -1.98 -3.58 -2.07
C ARG A 167 -0.83 -2.96 -2.83
N SER A 168 -0.05 -3.79 -3.55
CA SER A 168 1.06 -3.36 -4.43
C SER A 168 2.02 -2.40 -3.75
N MET A 169 2.38 -2.69 -2.49
CA MET A 169 3.24 -1.81 -1.71
C MET A 169 4.41 -2.53 -1.00
N LEU A 170 4.29 -3.84 -0.68
CA LEU A 170 5.36 -4.57 0.03
C LEU A 170 6.65 -4.69 -0.79
N ASP A 171 6.58 -4.62 -2.09
CA ASP A 171 7.73 -4.58 -3.00
C ASP A 171 8.33 -3.18 -3.17
N HIS A 172 7.76 -2.18 -2.51
CA HIS A 172 8.24 -0.79 -2.47
C HIS A 172 8.77 -0.34 -1.11
N VAL A 173 8.49 -1.09 -0.05
CA VAL A 173 8.98 -0.75 1.30
C VAL A 173 10.45 -1.08 1.47
N GLN A 174 11.10 -0.45 2.44
CA GLN A 174 12.53 -0.69 2.70
C GLN A 174 12.75 -2.04 3.39
N VAL A 175 11.88 -2.39 4.35
CA VAL A 175 11.97 -3.63 5.15
C VAL A 175 10.59 -4.28 5.27
N PRO A 176 10.22 -5.19 4.35
CA PRO A 176 8.91 -5.85 4.34
C PRO A 176 8.56 -6.56 5.66
N ASP A 177 9.55 -7.19 6.32
CA ASP A 177 9.34 -7.82 7.63
C ASP A 177 8.86 -6.83 8.69
N LEU A 178 9.44 -5.62 8.71
CA LEU A 178 9.04 -4.60 9.68
C LEU A 178 7.65 -4.07 9.38
N ALA A 179 7.30 -3.89 8.11
CA ALA A 179 5.95 -3.50 7.70
C ALA A 179 4.90 -4.53 8.15
N LEU A 180 5.19 -5.84 8.01
CA LEU A 180 4.28 -6.89 8.48
C LEU A 180 4.22 -6.99 10.01
N LYS A 181 5.33 -6.76 10.73
CA LYS A 181 5.30 -6.68 12.21
C LYS A 181 4.45 -5.51 12.70
N GLU A 182 4.50 -4.37 12.01
CA GLU A 182 3.64 -3.23 12.33
C GLU A 182 2.16 -3.53 12.02
N ALA A 183 1.88 -4.18 10.89
CA ALA A 183 0.53 -4.66 10.58
C ALA A 183 0.01 -5.61 11.67
N TYR A 184 0.85 -6.58 12.10
CA TYR A 184 0.51 -7.48 13.21
C TYR A 184 0.20 -6.73 14.49
N ARG A 185 1.00 -5.73 14.84
CA ARG A 185 0.83 -4.94 16.05
C ARG A 185 -0.49 -4.16 16.06
N VAL A 186 -0.84 -3.51 14.94
CA VAL A 186 -2.03 -2.64 14.89
C VAL A 186 -3.33 -3.38 14.65
N LEU A 187 -3.29 -4.61 14.14
CA LEU A 187 -4.47 -5.47 14.04
C LEU A 187 -4.98 -5.91 15.40
N LYS A 188 -6.30 -5.97 15.56
CA LYS A 188 -6.97 -6.65 16.68
C LYS A 188 -6.66 -8.16 16.65
N ASN A 189 -6.90 -8.88 17.73
CA ASN A 189 -6.54 -10.31 17.80
C ASN A 189 -7.32 -11.17 16.80
N ASP A 190 -8.55 -10.82 16.51
CA ASP A 190 -9.43 -11.44 15.52
C ASP A 190 -9.41 -10.72 14.15
N GLY A 191 -8.51 -9.74 14.01
CA GLY A 191 -8.38 -8.95 12.79
C GLY A 191 -7.73 -9.71 11.63
N ALA A 192 -7.90 -9.17 10.43
CA ALA A 192 -7.43 -9.75 9.19
C ALA A 192 -6.43 -8.86 8.45
N LEU A 193 -5.39 -9.48 7.91
CA LEU A 193 -4.45 -8.89 6.97
C LEU A 193 -4.80 -9.33 5.55
N LEU A 194 -4.99 -8.39 4.63
CA LEU A 194 -5.14 -8.66 3.20
C LEU A 194 -3.96 -8.07 2.42
N VAL A 195 -3.13 -8.95 1.86
CA VAL A 195 -1.97 -8.55 1.03
C VAL A 195 -2.26 -8.85 -0.43
N GLY A 196 -2.34 -7.82 -1.26
CA GLY A 196 -2.50 -7.94 -2.72
C GLY A 196 -1.25 -7.53 -3.46
N MET A 197 -0.65 -8.41 -4.27
CA MET A 197 0.52 -8.06 -5.06
C MET A 197 0.77 -8.96 -6.27
N TYR A 198 1.57 -8.44 -7.18
CA TYR A 198 2.12 -9.22 -8.28
C TYR A 198 3.15 -10.24 -7.74
N VAL A 199 3.08 -11.48 -8.24
CA VAL A 199 4.06 -12.51 -7.91
C VAL A 199 4.68 -13.12 -9.15
N GLU A 200 5.98 -13.35 -9.12
CA GLU A 200 6.69 -13.97 -10.21
C GLU A 200 6.22 -15.41 -10.46
N GLY A 201 5.97 -15.75 -11.72
CA GLY A 201 5.42 -17.04 -12.10
C GLY A 201 3.90 -17.17 -11.92
N GLY A 202 3.25 -16.21 -11.25
CA GLY A 202 1.81 -16.21 -11.00
C GLY A 202 1.33 -17.49 -10.30
N LYS A 203 0.06 -17.82 -10.49
CA LYS A 203 -0.56 -19.04 -9.92
C LYS A 203 0.11 -20.34 -10.37
N SER A 204 0.70 -20.35 -11.55
CA SER A 204 1.37 -21.54 -12.11
C SER A 204 2.78 -21.80 -11.54
N GLY A 205 3.37 -20.79 -10.89
CA GLY A 205 4.76 -20.82 -10.43
C GLY A 205 5.81 -20.83 -11.55
N LYS A 206 5.39 -20.73 -12.82
CA LYS A 206 6.29 -20.83 -13.98
C LYS A 206 6.40 -19.48 -14.68
N LYS A 207 7.63 -18.97 -14.84
CA LYS A 207 7.86 -17.78 -15.67
C LYS A 207 7.58 -18.13 -17.15
N PRO A 208 6.73 -17.39 -17.87
CA PRO A 208 6.56 -17.57 -19.30
C PRO A 208 7.90 -17.40 -20.03
N LEU A 209 8.22 -18.30 -20.97
CA LEU A 209 9.48 -18.25 -21.74
C LEU A 209 9.73 -16.90 -22.42
N VAL A 210 8.66 -16.26 -22.92
CA VAL A 210 8.74 -14.92 -23.55
C VAL A 210 9.21 -13.86 -22.52
N ARG A 211 8.85 -14.00 -21.26
CA ARG A 211 9.27 -13.07 -20.20
C ARG A 211 10.72 -13.31 -19.82
N LEU A 212 11.13 -14.59 -19.71
CA LEU A 212 12.52 -14.96 -19.50
C LEU A 212 13.43 -14.40 -20.60
N ALA A 213 13.03 -14.51 -21.88
CA ALA A 213 13.76 -13.94 -23.01
C ALA A 213 13.83 -12.39 -22.92
N LYS A 214 12.75 -11.72 -22.52
CA LYS A 214 12.75 -10.27 -22.31
C LYS A 214 13.68 -9.84 -21.16
N ASP A 215 13.70 -10.58 -20.07
CA ASP A 215 14.56 -10.28 -18.90
C ASP A 215 16.04 -10.43 -19.28
N ILE A 216 16.39 -11.51 -20.00
CA ILE A 216 17.75 -11.71 -20.54
C ILE A 216 18.13 -10.56 -21.52
N THR A 217 17.21 -10.16 -22.40
CA THR A 217 17.45 -9.05 -23.33
C THR A 217 17.69 -7.73 -22.59
N LYS A 218 16.95 -7.44 -21.52
CA LYS A 218 17.15 -6.25 -20.70
C LYS A 218 18.52 -6.26 -20.00
N GLU A 219 18.92 -7.40 -19.44
CA GLU A 219 20.24 -7.56 -18.81
C GLU A 219 21.36 -7.32 -19.83
N VAL A 220 21.30 -7.96 -21.01
CA VAL A 220 22.28 -7.78 -22.06
C VAL A 220 22.37 -6.31 -22.52
N LEU A 221 21.23 -5.64 -22.76
CA LEU A 221 21.20 -4.22 -23.15
C LEU A 221 21.75 -3.31 -22.07
N SER A 222 21.55 -3.65 -20.79
CA SER A 222 22.12 -2.93 -19.64
C SER A 222 23.63 -3.13 -19.54
N LEU A 223 24.12 -4.35 -19.74
CA LEU A 223 25.56 -4.69 -19.69
C LEU A 223 26.34 -3.98 -20.82
N VAL A 224 25.76 -3.85 -22.01
CA VAL A 224 26.41 -3.14 -23.12
C VAL A 224 26.17 -1.63 -23.11
N GLY A 225 25.54 -1.10 -22.04
CA GLY A 225 25.36 0.34 -21.85
C GLY A 225 24.34 1.02 -22.78
N LEU A 226 23.61 0.25 -23.59
CA LEU A 226 22.66 0.77 -24.58
C LEU A 226 21.35 1.28 -23.94
N LYS A 227 20.95 0.71 -22.79
CA LYS A 227 19.77 1.16 -22.06
C LYS A 227 19.87 0.73 -20.60
N LYS A 228 19.77 1.69 -19.67
CA LYS A 228 19.62 1.38 -18.22
C LYS A 228 18.15 1.20 -17.92
N TYR A 229 17.74 -0.04 -17.66
CA TYR A 229 16.41 -0.33 -17.09
C TYR A 229 16.54 -0.26 -15.56
N LYS A 230 16.09 0.84 -14.95
CA LYS A 230 16.00 0.91 -13.49
C LYS A 230 14.71 0.21 -13.06
N ASP A 231 14.88 -0.82 -12.28
CA ASP A 231 13.80 -1.40 -11.48
C ASP A 231 13.90 -0.81 -10.07
N PHE A 232 12.81 -0.23 -9.60
CA PHE A 232 12.75 0.43 -8.30
C PHE A 232 12.04 -0.41 -7.24
N HIS A 233 11.60 -1.63 -7.59
CA HIS A 233 11.08 -2.56 -6.61
C HIS A 233 12.23 -3.13 -5.77
N THR A 234 12.05 -3.18 -4.48
CA THR A 234 13.04 -3.74 -3.55
C THR A 234 13.03 -5.27 -3.57
N TRP A 235 11.95 -5.86 -4.07
CA TRP A 235 11.70 -7.28 -3.99
C TRP A 235 10.77 -7.78 -5.10
N HIS A 236 11.04 -8.99 -5.62
CA HIS A 236 10.22 -9.68 -6.62
C HIS A 236 9.84 -11.06 -6.11
N PRO A 237 8.77 -11.18 -5.32
CA PRO A 237 8.41 -12.46 -4.72
C PRO A 237 7.83 -13.44 -5.75
N THR A 238 8.11 -14.73 -5.52
CA THR A 238 7.20 -15.78 -5.92
C THR A 238 6.03 -15.88 -4.93
N TYR A 239 4.96 -16.57 -5.29
CA TYR A 239 3.86 -16.84 -4.36
C TYR A 239 4.33 -17.53 -3.07
N HIS A 240 5.23 -18.51 -3.20
CA HIS A 240 5.80 -19.21 -2.05
C HIS A 240 6.57 -18.24 -1.12
N ASN A 241 7.38 -17.34 -1.68
CA ASN A 241 8.15 -16.37 -0.89
C ASN A 241 7.23 -15.35 -0.19
N LEU A 242 6.13 -14.97 -0.84
CA LEU A 242 5.11 -14.11 -0.22
C LEU A 242 4.47 -14.82 0.99
N LEU A 243 4.02 -16.07 0.83
CA LEU A 243 3.45 -16.84 1.93
C LEU A 243 4.46 -17.02 3.07
N LYS A 244 5.73 -17.33 2.73
CA LYS A 244 6.79 -17.47 3.73
C LYS A 244 6.99 -16.16 4.52
N LEU A 245 7.07 -15.02 3.85
CA LEU A 245 7.20 -13.72 4.50
C LEU A 245 6.03 -13.45 5.46
N ILE A 246 4.78 -13.72 5.02
CA ILE A 246 3.58 -13.56 5.84
C ILE A 246 3.65 -14.46 7.09
N THR A 247 4.03 -15.73 6.92
CA THR A 247 4.09 -16.68 8.05
C THR A 247 5.24 -16.41 9.01
N ASP A 248 6.41 -16.03 8.50
CA ASP A 248 7.57 -15.68 9.33
C ASP A 248 7.30 -14.47 10.24
N ASN A 249 6.31 -13.63 9.88
CA ASN A 249 5.90 -12.46 10.66
C ASN A 249 4.65 -12.69 11.53
N GLY A 250 4.34 -13.94 11.87
CA GLY A 250 3.34 -14.30 12.88
C GLY A 250 1.91 -14.42 12.34
N PHE A 251 1.74 -14.45 11.01
CA PHE A 251 0.43 -14.64 10.41
C PHE A 251 0.24 -16.05 9.87
N LYS A 252 -0.99 -16.51 9.88
CA LYS A 252 -1.44 -17.73 9.21
C LYS A 252 -2.26 -17.36 8.00
N ALA A 253 -1.75 -17.62 6.80
CA ALA A 253 -2.51 -17.48 5.57
C ALA A 253 -3.70 -18.46 5.55
N SER A 254 -4.90 -17.95 5.32
CA SER A 254 -6.13 -18.74 5.32
C SER A 254 -6.70 -18.93 3.92
N GLU A 255 -6.54 -17.94 3.05
CA GLU A 255 -7.15 -17.93 1.74
C GLU A 255 -6.33 -17.15 0.73
N SER A 256 -6.51 -17.45 -0.57
CA SER A 256 -5.86 -16.70 -1.67
C SER A 256 -6.80 -16.54 -2.85
N PHE A 257 -7.03 -15.29 -3.23
CA PHE A 257 -7.79 -14.92 -4.42
C PHE A 257 -6.82 -14.52 -5.55
N TRP A 258 -6.93 -15.15 -6.72
CA TRP A 258 -6.13 -14.83 -7.89
C TRP A 258 -6.92 -13.96 -8.86
N GLN A 259 -6.40 -12.79 -9.17
CA GLN A 259 -7.09 -11.82 -10.02
C GLN A 259 -6.99 -12.24 -11.51
N PRO A 260 -8.12 -12.68 -12.15
CA PRO A 260 -8.09 -13.24 -13.50
C PRO A 260 -7.65 -12.23 -14.57
N HIS A 261 -8.01 -10.95 -14.38
CA HIS A 261 -7.67 -9.86 -15.29
C HIS A 261 -6.15 -9.77 -15.54
N TRP A 262 -5.33 -10.01 -14.53
CA TRP A 262 -3.88 -10.04 -14.61
C TRP A 262 -3.32 -11.43 -14.94
N LYS A 263 -4.09 -12.27 -15.63
CA LYS A 263 -3.69 -13.65 -16.00
C LYS A 263 -3.23 -14.46 -14.79
N ASN A 264 -3.86 -14.26 -13.63
CA ASN A 264 -3.49 -14.87 -12.35
C ASN A 264 -2.01 -14.61 -11.95
N GLN A 265 -1.48 -13.44 -12.22
CA GLN A 265 -0.17 -12.99 -11.76
C GLN A 265 -0.26 -12.09 -10.52
N VAL A 266 -1.45 -11.56 -10.22
CA VAL A 266 -1.73 -10.84 -8.98
C VAL A 266 -2.53 -11.74 -8.06
N VAL A 267 -2.07 -11.87 -6.83
CA VAL A 267 -2.73 -12.64 -5.78
C VAL A 267 -3.07 -11.75 -4.61
N TYR A 268 -4.21 -11.99 -4.00
CA TYR A 268 -4.61 -11.44 -2.71
C TYR A 268 -4.60 -12.57 -1.69
N VAL A 269 -3.82 -12.42 -0.63
CA VAL A 269 -3.67 -13.39 0.45
C VAL A 269 -4.34 -12.82 1.69
N LEU A 270 -5.36 -13.53 2.18
CA LEU A 270 -5.99 -13.29 3.47
C LEU A 270 -5.22 -14.05 4.54
N ALA A 271 -4.87 -13.36 5.62
CA ALA A 271 -4.15 -13.95 6.75
C ALA A 271 -4.66 -13.39 8.08
N HIS A 272 -4.54 -14.20 9.14
CA HIS A 272 -4.91 -13.84 10.50
C HIS A 272 -3.70 -14.02 11.42
N LYS A 273 -3.72 -13.40 12.59
CA LYS A 273 -2.71 -13.67 13.63
C LYS A 273 -2.68 -15.17 13.96
N ALA A 274 -1.46 -15.75 14.07
CA ALA A 274 -1.24 -17.16 14.37
C ALA A 274 -1.35 -17.46 15.86
#